data_76314bf502bf90f684f29b08e0fba31f
#
_entry.id   76314bf502bf90f684f29b08e0fba31f
#
_cell.length_a   1.000
_cell.length_b   1.000
_cell.length_c   1.000
_cell.angle_alpha   90.00
_cell.angle_beta   90.00
_cell.angle_gamma   90.00
#
_symmetry.space_group_name_H-M   'P 1'
#
loop_
_entity.id
_entity.type
_entity.pdbx_description
1 polymer ?
#
loop_
_entity_poly.entity_id
_entity_poly.type
_entity_poly.pdbx_seq_one_letter_code
_entity_poly.pdbx_strand_id
1 'polypeptide(L)'
;ALNAGRIERFVIANPEHAPYGSAARAALGDAGLWEKVRPLLLLGANAGQAVQYSIQAGVDAALVPLSLARAAALAQLGDLQLLPAASHPNVPLHQVMVMLQNSDVATQRFFEYRQSTDAQAAFIHHGLKLPTLVLE
;
A
#
# COMPACT_ATOMS: atom_id res chain seq x y z
N ALA A 1 -4.69 21.16 2.84
CA ALA A 1 -5.99 20.55 2.57
C ALA A 1 -6.73 20.19 3.88
N LEU A 2 -6.18 19.37 4.76
CA LEU A 2 -6.79 18.99 6.07
C LEU A 2 -7.08 20.20 6.96
N ASN A 3 -6.15 21.14 7.06
CA ASN A 3 -6.34 22.35 7.88
C ASN A 3 -7.34 23.36 7.28
N ALA A 4 -7.72 23.20 6.02
CA ALA A 4 -8.66 24.08 5.34
C ALA A 4 -10.10 23.51 5.28
N GLY A 5 -10.39 22.43 6.00
CA GLY A 5 -11.72 21.80 6.00
C GLY A 5 -12.16 21.22 4.65
N ARG A 6 -11.21 20.95 3.75
CA ARG A 6 -11.50 20.44 2.39
C ARG A 6 -11.50 18.91 2.29
N ILE A 7 -11.22 18.22 3.38
CA ILE A 7 -11.27 16.75 3.47
C ILE A 7 -12.31 16.39 4.50
N GLU A 8 -13.36 15.73 4.06
CA GLU A 8 -14.47 15.24 4.89
C GLU A 8 -14.46 13.70 4.99
N ARG A 9 -13.95 13.01 3.97
CA ARG A 9 -13.81 11.55 3.94
C ARG A 9 -12.41 11.14 3.53
N PHE A 10 -11.78 10.37 4.41
CA PHE A 10 -10.42 9.87 4.24
C PHE A 10 -10.38 8.35 4.34
N VAL A 11 -9.80 7.66 3.36
CA VAL A 11 -9.78 6.21 3.32
C VAL A 11 -8.40 5.66 3.67
N ILE A 12 -8.38 4.65 4.54
CA ILE A 12 -7.22 3.79 4.78
C ILE A 12 -7.68 2.33 4.92
N ALA A 13 -6.77 1.37 4.77
CA ALA A 13 -7.03 0.02 5.25
C ALA A 13 -7.11 0.01 6.78
N ASN A 14 -7.86 -0.93 7.36
CA ASN A 14 -8.03 -1.01 8.81
C ASN A 14 -6.67 -1.27 9.51
N PRO A 15 -6.19 -0.35 10.38
CA PRO A 15 -4.89 -0.46 11.02
C PRO A 15 -4.77 -1.60 12.04
N GLU A 16 -5.89 -2.18 12.48
CA GLU A 16 -5.87 -3.25 13.49
C GLU A 16 -5.41 -4.60 12.92
N HIS A 17 -5.53 -4.80 11.60
CA HIS A 17 -5.18 -6.09 10.97
C HIS A 17 -4.64 -5.99 9.54
N ALA A 18 -4.54 -4.80 8.98
CA ALA A 18 -3.98 -4.60 7.65
C ALA A 18 -2.63 -3.86 7.73
N PRO A 19 -1.51 -4.43 7.27
CA PRO A 19 -0.18 -3.79 7.36
C PRO A 19 -0.13 -2.39 6.75
N TYR A 20 -0.79 -2.18 5.62
CA TYR A 20 -0.89 -0.85 5.00
C TYR A 20 -1.72 0.14 5.82
N GLY A 21 -2.69 -0.34 6.59
CA GLY A 21 -3.44 0.48 7.54
C GLY A 21 -2.57 0.90 8.73
N SER A 22 -1.80 -0.03 9.28
CA SER A 22 -0.84 0.27 10.36
C SER A 22 0.21 1.27 9.90
N ALA A 23 0.72 1.14 8.68
CA ALA A 23 1.66 2.11 8.09
C ALA A 23 1.02 3.48 7.88
N ALA A 24 -0.24 3.53 7.41
CA ALA A 24 -0.98 4.77 7.24
C ALA A 24 -1.21 5.49 8.59
N ARG A 25 -1.59 4.73 9.64
CA ARG A 25 -1.73 5.25 11.00
C ARG A 25 -0.41 5.81 11.53
N ALA A 26 0.69 5.09 11.33
CA ALA A 26 2.02 5.54 11.75
C ALA A 26 2.42 6.84 11.05
N ALA A 27 2.25 6.91 9.72
CA ALA A 27 2.58 8.11 8.95
C ALA A 27 1.73 9.33 9.34
N LEU A 28 0.44 9.14 9.58
CA LEU A 28 -0.45 10.20 10.05
C LEU A 28 -0.13 10.63 11.48
N GLY A 29 0.30 9.69 12.33
CA GLY A 29 0.74 9.97 13.69
C GLY A 29 2.04 10.77 13.72
N ASP A 30 3.03 10.36 12.93
CA ASP A 30 4.32 11.06 12.79
C ASP A 30 4.14 12.50 12.28
N ALA A 31 3.20 12.68 11.36
CA ALA A 31 2.82 14.01 10.87
C ALA A 31 1.93 14.83 11.84
N GLY A 32 1.55 14.30 13.00
CA GLY A 32 0.64 14.94 13.95
C GLY A 32 -0.80 15.12 13.43
N LEU A 33 -1.21 14.31 12.45
CA LEU A 33 -2.49 14.41 11.77
C LEU A 33 -3.51 13.35 12.19
N TRP A 34 -3.08 12.31 12.92
CA TRP A 34 -3.94 11.17 13.25
C TRP A 34 -5.26 11.57 13.92
N GLU A 35 -5.21 12.35 14.96
CA GLU A 35 -6.42 12.74 15.69
C GLU A 35 -7.38 13.62 14.86
N LYS A 36 -6.85 14.37 13.90
CA LYS A 36 -7.67 15.17 12.97
C LYS A 36 -8.34 14.33 11.89
N VAL A 37 -7.65 13.28 11.43
CA VAL A 37 -8.15 12.41 10.36
C VAL A 37 -9.05 11.31 10.90
N ARG A 38 -8.81 10.83 12.11
CA ARG A 38 -9.55 9.71 12.73
C ARG A 38 -11.08 9.82 12.62
N PRO A 39 -11.73 10.97 12.90
CA PRO A 39 -13.19 11.08 12.76
C PRO A 39 -13.69 11.08 11.31
N LEU A 40 -12.79 11.23 10.32
CA LEU A 40 -13.11 11.28 8.90
C LEU A 40 -12.86 9.93 8.20
N LEU A 41 -12.37 8.91 8.96
CA LEU A 41 -11.89 7.66 8.38
C LEU A 41 -13.04 6.78 7.89
N LEU A 42 -12.90 6.31 6.65
CA LEU A 42 -13.57 5.14 6.11
C LEU A 42 -12.55 4.02 6.02
N LEU A 43 -12.78 2.92 6.75
CA LEU A 43 -11.85 1.81 6.87
C LEU A 43 -12.18 0.68 5.91
N GLY A 44 -11.26 0.35 5.01
CA GLY A 44 -11.31 -0.87 4.23
C GLY A 44 -10.78 -2.06 5.04
N ALA A 45 -11.41 -3.23 4.97
CA ALA A 45 -10.95 -4.44 5.66
C ALA A 45 -9.53 -4.85 5.23
N ASN A 46 -9.12 -4.48 4.02
CA ASN A 46 -7.79 -4.70 3.48
C ASN A 46 -7.42 -3.58 2.49
N ALA A 47 -6.19 -3.63 1.96
CA ALA A 47 -5.69 -2.63 1.02
C ALA A 47 -6.52 -2.55 -0.28
N GLY A 48 -6.98 -3.69 -0.80
CA GLY A 48 -7.83 -3.73 -2.01
C GLY A 48 -9.18 -3.05 -1.78
N GLN A 49 -9.83 -3.30 -0.64
CA GLN A 49 -11.09 -2.65 -0.31
C GLN A 49 -10.90 -1.15 -0.04
N ALA A 50 -9.80 -0.74 0.58
CA ALA A 50 -9.48 0.68 0.74
C ALA A 50 -9.37 1.38 -0.63
N VAL A 51 -8.75 0.72 -1.62
CA VAL A 51 -8.70 1.22 -3.00
C VAL A 51 -10.10 1.31 -3.61
N GLN A 52 -10.93 0.29 -3.43
CA GLN A 52 -12.31 0.32 -3.94
C GLN A 52 -13.12 1.48 -3.34
N TYR A 53 -12.93 1.76 -2.04
CA TYR A 53 -13.58 2.90 -1.40
C TYR A 53 -13.03 4.24 -1.90
N SER A 54 -11.73 4.34 -2.17
CA SER A 54 -11.10 5.59 -2.61
C SER A 54 -11.62 6.11 -3.96
N ILE A 55 -12.22 5.25 -4.77
CA ILE A 55 -12.82 5.63 -6.06
C ILE A 55 -14.31 5.95 -5.98
N GLN A 56 -14.91 5.87 -4.80
CA GLN A 56 -16.32 6.20 -4.61
C GLN A 56 -16.53 7.71 -4.53
N ALA A 57 -17.70 8.15 -5.00
CA ALA A 57 -18.08 9.55 -4.90
C ALA A 57 -18.08 10.04 -3.44
N GLY A 58 -17.55 11.22 -3.21
CA GLY A 58 -17.48 11.86 -1.89
C GLY A 58 -16.32 11.40 -1.02
N VAL A 59 -15.34 10.67 -1.55
CA VAL A 59 -14.05 10.45 -0.90
C VAL A 59 -13.06 11.48 -1.43
N ASP A 60 -12.41 12.19 -0.51
CA ASP A 60 -11.53 13.31 -0.85
C ASP A 60 -10.06 12.90 -0.91
N ALA A 61 -9.67 11.91 -0.09
CA ALA A 61 -8.29 11.42 -0.06
C ALA A 61 -8.20 9.99 0.50
N ALA A 62 -7.11 9.30 0.16
CA ALA A 62 -6.81 7.96 0.64
C ALA A 62 -5.31 7.73 0.81
N LEU A 63 -4.92 6.87 1.76
CA LEU A 63 -3.58 6.27 1.81
C LEU A 63 -3.69 4.81 1.41
N VAL A 64 -3.11 4.49 0.27
CA VAL A 64 -3.19 3.17 -0.36
C VAL A 64 -1.81 2.70 -0.87
N PRO A 65 -1.61 1.40 -1.10
CA PRO A 65 -0.36 0.91 -1.67
C PRO A 65 -0.06 1.52 -3.04
N LEU A 66 1.20 1.92 -3.26
CA LEU A 66 1.64 2.50 -4.53
C LEU A 66 1.35 1.57 -5.72
N SER A 67 1.53 0.26 -5.55
CA SER A 67 1.27 -0.74 -6.58
C SER A 67 -0.19 -0.76 -7.04
N LEU A 68 -1.12 -0.52 -6.13
CA LEU A 68 -2.55 -0.42 -6.46
C LEU A 68 -2.91 0.97 -6.99
N ALA A 69 -2.31 2.03 -6.44
CA ALA A 69 -2.56 3.40 -6.89
C ALA A 69 -2.08 3.66 -8.35
N ARG A 70 -1.06 2.95 -8.80
CA ARG A 70 -0.57 3.00 -10.20
C ARG A 70 -1.44 2.24 -11.20
N ALA A 71 -2.43 1.48 -10.76
CA ALA A 71 -3.37 0.85 -11.67
C ALA A 71 -4.09 1.93 -12.51
N ALA A 72 -4.25 1.67 -13.82
CA ALA A 72 -4.74 2.65 -14.78
C ALA A 72 -6.08 3.30 -14.39
N ALA A 73 -6.94 2.56 -13.69
CA ALA A 73 -8.22 3.07 -13.21
C ALA A 73 -8.09 4.16 -12.14
N LEU A 74 -7.03 4.13 -11.30
CA LEU A 74 -6.81 5.11 -10.24
C LEU A 74 -5.99 6.31 -10.71
N ALA A 75 -5.05 6.11 -11.62
CA ALA A 75 -4.16 7.15 -12.12
C ALA A 75 -4.90 8.32 -12.80
N GLN A 76 -6.15 8.12 -13.20
CA GLN A 76 -6.99 9.13 -13.86
C GLN A 76 -7.93 9.87 -12.88
N LEU A 77 -8.00 9.45 -11.61
CA LEU A 77 -9.01 9.95 -10.67
C LEU A 77 -8.52 11.08 -9.76
N GLY A 78 -7.23 11.35 -9.73
CA GLY A 78 -6.68 12.41 -8.86
C GLY A 78 -5.16 12.46 -8.86
N ASP A 79 -4.62 13.31 -8.01
CA ASP A 79 -3.18 13.49 -7.85
C ASP A 79 -2.60 12.41 -6.94
N LEU A 80 -1.53 11.77 -7.41
CA LEU A 80 -0.79 10.76 -6.67
C LEU A 80 0.46 11.38 -6.04
N GLN A 81 0.59 11.28 -4.73
CA GLN A 81 1.78 11.64 -3.99
C GLN A 81 2.37 10.45 -3.24
N LEU A 82 3.64 10.17 -3.46
CA LEU A 82 4.34 9.11 -2.74
C LEU A 82 4.71 9.56 -1.33
N LEU A 83 4.34 8.77 -0.33
CA LEU A 83 4.86 8.90 1.03
C LEU A 83 6.18 8.10 1.16
N PRO A 84 7.26 8.71 1.64
CA PRO A 84 8.52 8.02 1.83
C PRO A 84 8.43 6.99 2.97
N ALA A 85 9.23 5.92 2.89
CA ALA A 85 9.29 4.91 3.95
C ALA A 85 9.68 5.49 5.34
N ALA A 86 10.40 6.60 5.36
CA ALA A 86 10.76 7.31 6.59
C ALA A 86 9.55 7.85 7.36
N SER A 87 8.38 8.01 6.73
CA SER A 87 7.15 8.43 7.41
C SER A 87 6.45 7.31 8.22
N HIS A 88 6.89 6.05 8.08
CA HIS A 88 6.40 4.90 8.85
C HIS A 88 7.52 3.92 9.22
N PRO A 89 8.59 4.36 9.88
CA PRO A 89 9.84 3.60 10.04
C PRO A 89 9.65 2.30 10.84
N ASN A 90 8.68 2.26 11.73
CA ASN A 90 8.42 1.11 12.61
C ASN A 90 7.39 0.12 12.04
N VAL A 91 6.95 0.31 10.80
CA VAL A 91 5.98 -0.57 10.13
C VAL A 91 6.56 -1.03 8.79
N PRO A 92 7.37 -2.10 8.77
CA PRO A 92 7.93 -2.61 7.53
C PRO A 92 6.82 -3.21 6.65
N LEU A 93 6.82 -2.84 5.37
CA LEU A 93 5.90 -3.36 4.36
C LEU A 93 6.61 -4.39 3.47
N HIS A 94 7.21 -5.40 4.10
CA HIS A 94 7.92 -6.45 3.38
C HIS A 94 6.94 -7.49 2.84
N GLN A 95 7.08 -7.82 1.57
CA GLN A 95 6.38 -8.94 0.94
C GLN A 95 7.30 -10.15 0.95
N VAL A 96 6.77 -11.30 1.32
CA VAL A 96 7.50 -12.57 1.32
C VAL A 96 6.83 -13.56 0.38
N MET A 97 7.63 -14.40 -0.23
CA MET A 97 7.18 -15.50 -1.08
C MET A 97 7.71 -16.81 -0.48
N VAL A 98 6.82 -17.75 -0.27
CA VAL A 98 7.14 -19.06 0.29
C VAL A 98 6.67 -20.15 -0.68
N MET A 99 7.55 -21.08 -0.98
CA MET A 99 7.19 -22.30 -1.70
C MET A 99 6.85 -23.40 -0.68
N LEU A 100 5.65 -23.96 -0.80
CA LEU A 100 5.20 -25.00 0.12
C LEU A 100 5.89 -26.34 -0.19
N GLN A 101 5.98 -27.22 0.81
CA GLN A 101 6.45 -28.60 0.60
C GLN A 101 5.54 -29.33 -0.39
N ASN A 102 6.13 -30.19 -1.21
CA ASN A 102 5.44 -30.97 -2.25
C ASN A 102 4.83 -30.11 -3.39
N SER A 103 5.38 -28.92 -3.62
CA SER A 103 5.02 -28.10 -4.78
C SER A 103 5.35 -28.82 -6.08
N ASP A 104 4.46 -28.73 -7.06
CA ASP A 104 4.67 -29.29 -8.39
C ASP A 104 5.73 -28.52 -9.20
N VAL A 105 6.11 -29.07 -10.36
CA VAL A 105 7.12 -28.47 -11.25
C VAL A 105 6.68 -27.09 -11.75
N ALA A 106 5.39 -26.88 -12.00
CA ALA A 106 4.88 -25.58 -12.45
C ALA A 106 5.04 -24.51 -11.36
N THR A 107 4.74 -24.85 -10.11
CA THR A 107 4.94 -23.97 -8.94
C THR A 107 6.41 -23.62 -8.75
N GLN A 108 7.33 -24.61 -8.90
CA GLN A 108 8.78 -24.39 -8.80
C GLN A 108 9.26 -23.42 -9.88
N ARG A 109 8.87 -23.63 -11.14
CA ARG A 109 9.21 -22.73 -12.26
C ARG A 109 8.66 -21.32 -12.07
N PHE A 110 7.45 -21.17 -11.52
CA PHE A 110 6.90 -19.88 -11.23
C PHE A 110 7.66 -19.16 -10.10
N PHE A 111 8.06 -19.90 -9.06
CA PHE A 111 8.88 -19.37 -7.98
C PHE A 111 10.24 -18.84 -8.49
N GLU A 112 10.91 -19.63 -9.37
CA GLU A 112 12.16 -19.22 -10.02
C GLU A 112 11.96 -18.02 -10.95
N TYR A 113 10.91 -18.04 -11.78
CA TYR A 113 10.58 -16.95 -12.69
C TYR A 113 10.40 -15.62 -11.92
N ARG A 114 9.76 -15.64 -10.77
CA ARG A 114 9.56 -14.44 -9.95
C ARG A 114 10.87 -13.81 -9.47
N GLN A 115 11.98 -14.52 -9.50
CA GLN A 115 13.31 -14.03 -9.18
C GLN A 115 14.09 -13.58 -10.42
N SER A 116 13.55 -13.79 -11.62
CA SER A 116 14.17 -13.37 -12.88
C SER A 116 14.19 -11.85 -13.04
N THR A 117 15.10 -11.38 -13.89
CA THR A 117 15.22 -9.95 -14.24
C THR A 117 13.90 -9.38 -14.79
N ASP A 118 13.19 -10.16 -15.60
CA ASP A 118 11.93 -9.72 -16.20
C ASP A 118 10.83 -9.53 -15.15
N ALA A 119 10.70 -10.46 -14.21
CA ALA A 119 9.76 -10.35 -13.11
C ALA A 119 10.13 -9.19 -12.17
N GLN A 120 11.41 -8.99 -11.89
CA GLN A 120 11.91 -7.87 -11.09
C GLN A 120 11.60 -6.52 -11.76
N ALA A 121 11.78 -6.41 -13.08
CA ALA A 121 11.41 -5.21 -13.83
C ALA A 121 9.91 -4.92 -13.72
N ALA A 122 9.05 -5.95 -13.80
CA ALA A 122 7.62 -5.81 -13.60
C ALA A 122 7.28 -5.32 -12.17
N PHE A 123 7.93 -5.84 -11.13
CA PHE A 123 7.72 -5.37 -9.77
C PHE A 123 8.06 -3.88 -9.59
N ILE A 124 9.21 -3.46 -10.12
CA ILE A 124 9.63 -2.05 -10.08
C ILE A 124 8.63 -1.17 -10.84
N HIS A 125 8.21 -1.60 -12.03
CA HIS A 125 7.22 -0.87 -12.83
C HIS A 125 5.92 -0.63 -12.06
N HIS A 126 5.46 -1.63 -11.32
CA HIS A 126 4.27 -1.52 -10.47
C HIS A 126 4.52 -0.88 -9.09
N GLY A 127 5.71 -0.34 -8.82
CA GLY A 127 6.01 0.39 -7.59
C GLY A 127 6.37 -0.46 -6.38
N LEU A 128 6.68 -1.74 -6.59
CA LEU A 128 7.29 -2.58 -5.57
C LEU A 128 8.81 -2.37 -5.56
N LYS A 129 9.42 -2.45 -4.39
CA LYS A 129 10.88 -2.47 -4.25
C LYS A 129 11.37 -3.90 -4.27
N LEU A 130 12.54 -4.10 -4.85
CA LEU A 130 13.21 -5.39 -4.76
C LEU A 130 13.76 -5.60 -3.34
N PRO A 131 13.82 -6.85 -2.86
CA PRO A 131 14.48 -7.15 -1.60
C PRO A 131 15.96 -6.73 -1.69
N THR A 132 16.43 -6.00 -0.70
CA THR A 132 17.87 -5.80 -0.51
C THR A 132 18.41 -7.14 -0.02
N LEU A 133 19.28 -7.77 -0.78
CA LEU A 133 19.98 -8.97 -0.32
C LEU A 133 20.84 -8.55 0.89
N VAL A 134 20.37 -8.85 2.09
CA VAL A 134 21.22 -8.88 3.27
C VAL A 134 21.93 -10.23 3.19
N LEU A 135 23.16 -10.22 2.72
CA LEU A 135 24.06 -11.38 2.86
C LEU A 135 24.35 -11.47 4.34
N GLU A 136 23.71 -12.41 5.05
CA GLU A 136 24.15 -12.85 6.36
C GLU A 136 25.43 -13.69 6.26
#